data_eba23d33d0002d6a67d47477b8265458
#
_entry.id   eba23d33d0002d6a67d47477b8265458
#
_cell.length_a   1.000
_cell.length_b   1.000
_cell.length_c   1.000
_cell.angle_alpha   90.00
_cell.angle_beta   90.00
_cell.angle_gamma   90.00
#
_symmetry.space_group_name_H-M   'P 1'
#
loop_
_entity.id
_entity.type
_entity.pdbx_description
1 polymer ?
#
loop_
_entity_poly.entity_id
_entity_poly.type
_entity_poly.pdbx_seq_one_letter_code
_entity_poly.pdbx_strand_id
1 'polypeptide(L)'
;MARPQDTLADGLRAVKSLQDAGRVAIRSQDLKRDQREALLRGGYIQRVIKGWYVPARPDEQPGESTAWYASFWDFCASYLDYRFGEEWTLSPEQSALLYGGSTSVPQQLLVRSPKASNNTTELVHGTSILEVKGELPATNEREVVDGLRQYTLAGALISSGPRIYRQNPIDMRAALGLLQDASQVLPVLLEGGHTTAAGRLAGAVRSIGRDRIADNILKAMRAAGYTVNESNPFEDDVSIELPRREHSPYVNRMHGFWQSMRTEIIEIFSGPPGITEDAATYLKTVEDAYTTDAYHSLSIEGYRVTEELIERVRSGSWNPDQVK
;
A
#
# COMPACT_ATOMS: atom_id res chain seq x y z
N MET A 1 22.35 -41.04 3.84
CA MET A 1 21.83 -39.86 3.12
C MET A 1 20.34 -39.76 3.41
N ALA A 2 19.84 -38.59 3.79
CA ALA A 2 18.41 -38.38 3.98
C ALA A 2 17.66 -38.57 2.65
N ARG A 3 16.47 -39.13 2.68
CA ARG A 3 15.66 -39.31 1.47
C ARG A 3 15.25 -37.92 0.93
N PRO A 4 15.13 -37.74 -0.40
CA PRO A 4 14.73 -36.43 -0.96
C PRO A 4 13.43 -35.87 -0.37
N GLN A 5 12.49 -36.75 -0.06
CA GLN A 5 11.20 -36.39 0.58
C GLN A 5 11.40 -35.83 1.99
N ASP A 6 12.28 -36.44 2.79
CA ASP A 6 12.58 -36.02 4.16
C ASP A 6 13.26 -34.63 4.14
N THR A 7 14.19 -34.42 3.17
CA THR A 7 14.88 -33.13 3.01
C THR A 7 13.92 -31.99 2.65
N LEU A 8 12.95 -32.25 1.77
CA LEU A 8 11.91 -31.26 1.41
C LEU A 8 11.00 -30.95 2.62
N ALA A 9 10.54 -32.00 3.32
CA ALA A 9 9.70 -31.83 4.50
C ALA A 9 10.40 -31.04 5.61
N ASP A 10 11.70 -31.28 5.83
CA ASP A 10 12.52 -30.53 6.78
C ASP A 10 12.68 -29.06 6.33
N GLY A 11 12.88 -28.83 5.03
CA GLY A 11 12.95 -27.50 4.46
C GLY A 11 11.65 -26.71 4.64
N LEU A 12 10.51 -27.34 4.37
CA LEU A 12 9.18 -26.71 4.56
C LEU A 12 8.92 -26.38 6.03
N ARG A 13 9.32 -27.25 6.98
CA ARG A 13 9.24 -26.96 8.40
C ARG A 13 10.10 -25.76 8.81
N ALA A 14 11.31 -25.66 8.25
CA ALA A 14 12.19 -24.53 8.50
C ALA A 14 11.60 -23.22 7.96
N VAL A 15 11.06 -23.20 6.73
CA VAL A 15 10.38 -22.04 6.16
C VAL A 15 9.16 -21.65 7.01
N LYS A 16 8.34 -22.61 7.39
CA LYS A 16 7.18 -22.35 8.27
C LYS A 16 7.61 -21.74 9.60
N SER A 17 8.66 -22.25 10.24
CA SER A 17 9.19 -21.69 11.49
C SER A 17 9.64 -20.23 11.34
N LEU A 18 10.22 -19.86 10.19
CA LEU A 18 10.58 -18.49 9.89
C LEU A 18 9.33 -17.60 9.70
N GLN A 19 8.32 -18.09 9.01
CA GLN A 19 7.04 -17.38 8.83
C GLN A 19 6.29 -17.20 10.14
N ASP A 20 6.23 -18.23 10.98
CA ASP A 20 5.63 -18.19 12.32
C ASP A 20 6.34 -17.17 13.25
N ALA A 21 7.62 -16.90 12.97
CA ALA A 21 8.42 -15.85 13.62
C ALA A 21 8.29 -14.46 12.92
N GLY A 22 7.36 -14.30 11.97
CA GLY A 22 7.13 -13.05 11.22
C GLY A 22 8.22 -12.73 10.19
N ARG A 23 9.04 -13.70 9.79
CA ARG A 23 10.12 -13.50 8.82
C ARG A 23 9.72 -14.01 7.45
N VAL A 24 9.56 -13.12 6.50
CA VAL A 24 9.28 -13.43 5.08
C VAL A 24 10.58 -13.55 4.28
N ALA A 25 11.56 -12.69 4.54
CA ALA A 25 12.86 -12.75 3.88
C ALA A 25 13.73 -13.89 4.43
N ILE A 26 14.13 -14.80 3.57
CA ILE A 26 14.92 -16.00 3.89
C ILE A 26 16.34 -15.81 3.37
N ARG A 27 17.34 -15.95 4.24
CA ARG A 27 18.75 -15.91 3.84
C ARG A 27 19.30 -17.30 3.58
N SER A 28 20.34 -17.39 2.74
CA SER A 28 21.02 -18.66 2.47
C SER A 28 21.46 -19.41 3.72
N GLN A 29 21.79 -18.70 4.80
CA GLN A 29 22.23 -19.27 6.07
C GLN A 29 21.08 -19.78 6.95
N ASP A 30 19.85 -19.36 6.68
CA ASP A 30 18.66 -19.79 7.46
C ASP A 30 18.23 -21.22 7.08
N LEU A 31 18.73 -21.74 5.94
CA LEU A 31 18.43 -23.08 5.45
C LEU A 31 19.70 -23.85 5.12
N LYS A 32 19.72 -25.17 5.35
CA LYS A 32 20.77 -26.03 4.84
C LYS A 32 20.77 -26.03 3.31
N ARG A 33 21.92 -26.29 2.70
CA ARG A 33 22.08 -26.25 1.25
C ARG A 33 21.12 -27.18 0.52
N ASP A 34 21.02 -28.42 0.99
CA ASP A 34 20.15 -29.46 0.43
C ASP A 34 18.65 -29.12 0.56
N GLN A 35 18.24 -28.56 1.71
CA GLN A 35 16.88 -28.07 1.93
C GLN A 35 16.55 -26.93 0.97
N ARG A 36 17.43 -25.94 0.83
CA ARG A 36 17.25 -24.80 -0.06
C ARG A 36 17.15 -25.22 -1.53
N GLU A 37 18.00 -26.16 -1.97
CA GLU A 37 17.96 -26.70 -3.32
C GLU A 37 16.66 -27.50 -3.59
N ALA A 38 16.15 -28.23 -2.59
CA ALA A 38 14.89 -28.95 -2.68
C ALA A 38 13.69 -27.99 -2.75
N LEU A 39 13.68 -26.96 -1.93
CA LEU A 39 12.63 -25.93 -1.91
C LEU A 39 12.59 -25.11 -3.22
N LEU A 40 13.75 -24.73 -3.76
CA LEU A 40 13.84 -24.03 -5.05
C LEU A 40 13.32 -24.89 -6.20
N ARG A 41 13.72 -26.18 -6.26
CA ARG A 41 13.22 -27.11 -7.28
C ARG A 41 11.74 -27.39 -7.19
N GLY A 42 11.21 -27.37 -5.96
CA GLY A 42 9.79 -27.56 -5.71
C GLY A 42 8.94 -26.31 -5.85
N GLY A 43 9.52 -25.13 -6.13
CA GLY A 43 8.79 -23.87 -6.27
C GLY A 43 8.27 -23.29 -4.96
N TYR A 44 8.75 -23.74 -3.80
CA TYR A 44 8.30 -23.26 -2.48
C TYR A 44 9.01 -21.97 -2.02
N ILE A 45 10.15 -21.66 -2.60
CA ILE A 45 10.85 -20.40 -2.42
C ILE A 45 11.34 -19.87 -3.77
N GLN A 46 11.36 -18.55 -3.91
CA GLN A 46 11.89 -17.85 -5.07
C GLN A 46 13.13 -17.05 -4.67
N ARG A 47 14.14 -17.05 -5.53
CA ARG A 47 15.33 -16.23 -5.33
C ARG A 47 15.04 -14.79 -5.76
N VAL A 48 15.26 -13.83 -4.86
CA VAL A 48 15.13 -12.39 -5.14
C VAL A 48 16.47 -11.83 -5.63
N ILE A 49 17.51 -11.97 -4.81
CA ILE A 49 18.89 -11.62 -5.13
C ILE A 49 19.84 -12.72 -4.61
N LYS A 50 21.12 -12.59 -4.88
CA LYS A 50 22.11 -13.57 -4.40
C LYS A 50 22.07 -13.68 -2.86
N GLY A 51 21.73 -14.87 -2.39
CA GLY A 51 21.70 -15.18 -0.96
C GLY A 51 20.39 -14.86 -0.25
N TRP A 52 19.38 -14.36 -0.97
CA TRP A 52 18.09 -13.97 -0.42
C TRP A 52 16.92 -14.55 -1.22
N TYR A 53 15.92 -15.01 -0.51
CA TYR A 53 14.76 -15.70 -1.04
C TYR A 53 13.50 -15.22 -0.34
N VAL A 54 12.35 -15.42 -0.99
CA VAL A 54 11.01 -15.24 -0.40
C VAL A 54 10.20 -16.52 -0.61
N PRO A 55 9.18 -16.78 0.23
CA PRO A 55 8.23 -17.86 -0.02
C PRO A 55 7.55 -17.67 -1.38
N ALA A 56 7.31 -18.78 -2.07
CA ALA A 56 6.60 -18.82 -3.34
C ALA A 56 5.61 -19.99 -3.34
N ARG A 57 4.74 -20.06 -4.32
CA ARG A 57 3.79 -21.15 -4.50
C ARG A 57 4.26 -22.08 -5.61
N PRO A 58 4.19 -23.40 -5.40
CA PRO A 58 4.61 -24.39 -6.41
C PRO A 58 3.82 -24.33 -7.72
N ASP A 59 2.60 -23.81 -7.67
CA ASP A 59 1.68 -23.64 -8.80
C ASP A 59 1.77 -22.26 -9.47
N GLU A 60 2.69 -21.42 -9.03
CA GLU A 60 2.90 -20.09 -9.60
C GLU A 60 3.43 -20.22 -11.04
N GLN A 61 2.74 -19.55 -11.96
CA GLN A 61 3.09 -19.59 -13.38
C GLN A 61 4.27 -18.63 -13.68
N PRO A 62 5.07 -18.91 -14.70
CA PRO A 62 6.11 -17.99 -15.14
C PRO A 62 5.53 -16.61 -15.47
N GLY A 63 6.03 -15.57 -14.79
CA GLY A 63 5.57 -14.19 -14.93
C GLY A 63 4.58 -13.73 -13.85
N GLU A 64 4.06 -14.62 -13.04
CA GLU A 64 3.30 -14.22 -11.86
C GLU A 64 4.20 -13.51 -10.84
N SER A 65 3.68 -12.44 -10.28
CA SER A 65 4.43 -11.55 -9.37
C SER A 65 3.75 -11.38 -8.00
N THR A 66 2.63 -12.07 -7.79
CA THR A 66 1.80 -11.92 -6.57
C THR A 66 2.59 -12.23 -5.30
N ALA A 67 3.35 -13.33 -5.28
CA ALA A 67 4.15 -13.71 -4.12
C ALA A 67 5.24 -12.65 -3.81
N TRP A 68 5.84 -12.08 -4.85
CA TRP A 68 6.83 -11.01 -4.69
C TRP A 68 6.21 -9.74 -4.14
N TYR A 69 5.13 -9.24 -4.74
CA TYR A 69 4.50 -7.99 -4.30
C TYR A 69 3.92 -8.11 -2.88
N ALA A 70 3.40 -9.27 -2.50
CA ALA A 70 2.97 -9.53 -1.13
C ALA A 70 4.12 -9.57 -0.12
N SER A 71 5.34 -9.90 -0.57
CA SER A 71 6.53 -10.04 0.28
C SER A 71 7.46 -8.83 0.26
N PHE A 72 7.22 -7.86 -0.64
CA PHE A 72 8.15 -6.78 -0.96
C PHE A 72 8.59 -5.96 0.25
N TRP A 73 7.63 -5.49 1.05
CA TRP A 73 7.92 -4.60 2.17
C TRP A 73 8.69 -5.32 3.28
N ASP A 74 8.27 -6.54 3.64
CA ASP A 74 8.96 -7.37 4.63
C ASP A 74 10.36 -7.76 4.17
N PHE A 75 10.51 -8.05 2.86
CA PHE A 75 11.82 -8.31 2.27
C PHE A 75 12.72 -7.09 2.38
N CYS A 76 12.23 -5.90 1.99
CA CYS A 76 13.00 -4.67 2.04
C CYS A 76 13.42 -4.33 3.46
N ALA A 77 12.52 -4.42 4.45
CA ALA A 77 12.83 -4.20 5.86
C ALA A 77 13.98 -5.11 6.32
N SER A 78 13.83 -6.43 6.09
CA SER A 78 14.83 -7.42 6.52
C SER A 78 16.17 -7.26 5.81
N TYR A 79 16.16 -6.95 4.50
CA TYR A 79 17.37 -6.75 3.71
C TYR A 79 18.13 -5.50 4.14
N LEU A 80 17.41 -4.40 4.37
CA LEU A 80 18.00 -3.13 4.77
C LEU A 80 18.52 -3.15 6.20
N ASP A 81 17.81 -3.82 7.12
CA ASP A 81 18.30 -4.05 8.49
C ASP A 81 19.57 -4.90 8.48
N TYR A 82 19.65 -5.94 7.65
CA TYR A 82 20.87 -6.71 7.51
C TYR A 82 22.03 -5.86 6.96
N ARG A 83 21.75 -4.98 6.01
CA ARG A 83 22.77 -4.20 5.32
C ARG A 83 23.28 -3.01 6.11
N PHE A 84 22.38 -2.31 6.79
CA PHE A 84 22.67 -1.04 7.46
C PHE A 84 22.42 -1.03 8.97
N GLY A 85 21.86 -2.11 9.53
CA GLY A 85 21.40 -2.13 10.92
C GLY A 85 20.24 -1.16 11.10
N GLU A 86 20.35 -0.30 12.10
CA GLU A 86 19.34 0.73 12.38
C GLU A 86 19.56 2.06 11.63
N GLU A 87 20.61 2.13 10.81
CA GLU A 87 21.05 3.36 10.19
C GLU A 87 20.54 3.51 8.75
N TRP A 88 19.22 3.38 8.57
CA TRP A 88 18.55 3.64 7.31
C TRP A 88 17.15 4.20 7.52
N THR A 89 16.60 4.83 6.49
CA THR A 89 15.19 5.26 6.45
C THR A 89 14.69 5.31 5.01
N LEU A 90 13.40 5.09 4.82
CA LEU A 90 12.73 5.38 3.55
C LEU A 90 12.83 6.88 3.22
N SER A 91 12.58 7.26 1.96
CA SER A 91 12.44 8.67 1.61
C SER A 91 11.22 9.30 2.29
N PRO A 92 11.21 10.63 2.48
CA PRO A 92 10.04 11.31 3.04
C PRO A 92 8.79 11.10 2.16
N GLU A 93 8.94 11.09 0.83
CA GLU A 93 7.84 10.85 -0.10
C GLU A 93 7.24 9.45 0.10
N GLN A 94 8.09 8.41 0.16
CA GLN A 94 7.60 7.05 0.37
C GLN A 94 6.95 6.91 1.75
N SER A 95 7.50 7.53 2.77
CA SER A 95 6.91 7.58 4.10
C SER A 95 5.52 8.22 4.08
N ALA A 96 5.38 9.36 3.39
CA ALA A 96 4.09 10.04 3.25
C ALA A 96 3.04 9.17 2.53
N LEU A 97 3.44 8.44 1.47
CA LEU A 97 2.55 7.52 0.76
C LEU A 97 2.08 6.36 1.64
N LEU A 98 2.97 5.79 2.46
CA LEU A 98 2.60 4.74 3.41
C LEU A 98 1.59 5.25 4.44
N TYR A 99 1.78 6.47 4.98
CA TYR A 99 0.77 7.11 5.84
C TYR A 99 -0.54 7.36 5.09
N GLY A 100 -0.49 7.64 3.80
CA GLY A 100 -1.68 7.74 2.95
C GLY A 100 -2.42 6.42 2.71
N GLY A 101 -1.90 5.29 3.24
CA GLY A 101 -2.45 3.96 3.04
C GLY A 101 -2.09 3.35 1.67
N SER A 102 -1.09 3.92 0.97
CA SER A 102 -0.60 3.35 -0.27
C SER A 102 0.40 2.23 0.03
N THR A 103 -0.01 1.00 -0.23
CA THR A 103 0.86 -0.19 -0.15
C THR A 103 1.43 -0.59 -1.51
N SER A 104 1.21 0.23 -2.54
CA SER A 104 1.71 -0.02 -3.89
C SER A 104 3.23 -0.15 -3.88
N VAL A 105 3.73 -1.21 -4.51
CA VAL A 105 5.18 -1.46 -4.63
C VAL A 105 5.77 -0.52 -5.67
N PRO A 106 6.73 0.34 -5.30
CA PRO A 106 7.39 1.22 -6.25
C PRO A 106 8.34 0.43 -7.18
N GLN A 107 8.52 0.88 -8.41
CA GLN A 107 9.55 0.32 -9.30
C GLN A 107 10.95 0.53 -8.71
N GLN A 108 11.18 1.66 -8.07
CA GLN A 108 12.43 1.93 -7.37
C GLN A 108 12.14 2.48 -5.97
N LEU A 109 12.54 1.73 -4.94
CA LEU A 109 12.47 2.14 -3.55
C LEU A 109 13.70 2.97 -3.18
N LEU A 110 13.50 4.24 -2.86
CA LEU A 110 14.59 5.11 -2.42
C LEU A 110 14.79 5.01 -0.92
N VAL A 111 16.01 4.69 -0.51
CA VAL A 111 16.42 4.52 0.89
C VAL A 111 17.64 5.39 1.17
N ARG A 112 17.65 6.06 2.30
CA ARG A 112 18.77 6.87 2.77
C ARG A 112 19.50 6.16 3.91
N SER A 113 20.85 6.18 3.86
CA SER A 113 21.70 5.72 4.95
C SER A 113 23.04 6.43 4.90
N PRO A 114 23.69 6.76 6.03
CA PRO A 114 25.07 7.26 6.05
C PRO A 114 26.08 6.21 5.55
N LYS A 115 25.71 4.92 5.61
CA LYS A 115 26.51 3.77 5.14
C LYS A 115 26.26 3.42 3.68
N ALA A 116 25.32 4.08 3.00
CA ALA A 116 25.00 3.81 1.60
C ALA A 116 26.14 4.19 0.67
N SER A 117 26.21 3.55 -0.48
CA SER A 117 27.23 3.76 -1.51
C SER A 117 26.69 4.34 -2.82
N ASN A 118 25.45 4.86 -2.82
CA ASN A 118 24.74 5.41 -3.98
C ASN A 118 24.58 4.39 -5.12
N ASN A 119 24.31 3.16 -4.76
CA ASN A 119 24.11 2.06 -5.69
C ASN A 119 22.64 1.68 -5.82
N THR A 120 22.27 1.17 -7.00
CA THR A 120 21.00 0.49 -7.21
C THR A 120 21.19 -1.01 -7.06
N THR A 121 20.32 -1.63 -6.28
CA THR A 121 20.21 -3.09 -6.18
C THR A 121 18.96 -3.52 -6.94
N GLU A 122 19.16 -4.19 -8.07
CA GLU A 122 18.07 -4.77 -8.85
C GLU A 122 17.46 -5.96 -8.11
N LEU A 123 16.14 -6.00 -8.09
CA LEU A 123 15.33 -7.07 -7.52
C LEU A 123 14.55 -7.78 -8.65
N VAL A 124 13.67 -8.69 -8.29
CA VAL A 124 12.82 -9.39 -9.28
C VAL A 124 11.65 -8.50 -9.76
N HIS A 125 11.02 -8.90 -10.85
CA HIS A 125 9.84 -8.24 -11.44
C HIS A 125 10.02 -6.73 -11.71
N GLY A 126 11.22 -6.31 -12.12
CA GLY A 126 11.49 -4.92 -12.49
C GLY A 126 11.50 -3.93 -11.32
N THR A 127 11.60 -4.43 -10.09
CA THR A 127 11.73 -3.58 -8.90
C THR A 127 13.21 -3.40 -8.53
N SER A 128 13.53 -2.34 -7.80
CA SER A 128 14.89 -2.03 -7.35
C SER A 128 14.92 -1.22 -6.05
N ILE A 129 16.06 -1.24 -5.36
CA ILE A 129 16.35 -0.38 -4.22
C ILE A 129 17.47 0.57 -4.62
N LEU A 130 17.24 1.88 -4.57
CA LEU A 130 18.26 2.91 -4.71
C LEU A 130 18.72 3.36 -3.32
N GLU A 131 19.96 3.04 -2.99
CA GLU A 131 20.59 3.45 -1.74
C GLU A 131 21.26 4.81 -1.92
N VAL A 132 20.81 5.82 -1.20
CA VAL A 132 21.38 7.17 -1.24
C VAL A 132 22.16 7.45 0.04
N LYS A 133 23.42 7.83 -0.11
CA LYS A 133 24.25 8.24 1.01
C LYS A 133 23.79 9.59 1.54
N GLY A 134 23.51 9.68 2.83
CA GLY A 134 23.12 10.90 3.48
C GLY A 134 22.84 10.71 4.96
N GLU A 135 22.80 11.80 5.68
CA GLU A 135 22.44 11.80 7.10
C GLU A 135 20.99 11.40 7.29
N LEU A 136 20.72 10.75 8.40
CA LEU A 136 19.36 10.41 8.81
C LEU A 136 18.67 11.63 9.41
N PRO A 137 17.33 11.71 9.32
CA PRO A 137 16.59 12.72 10.06
C PRO A 137 16.80 12.56 11.57
N ALA A 138 16.48 13.59 12.33
CA ALA A 138 16.56 13.56 13.78
C ALA A 138 15.73 12.39 14.35
N THR A 139 16.08 11.90 15.53
CA THR A 139 15.42 10.71 16.12
C THR A 139 13.93 10.93 16.35
N ASN A 140 13.51 12.17 16.66
CA ASN A 140 12.11 12.56 16.82
C ASN A 140 11.34 12.72 15.48
N GLU A 141 12.04 12.68 14.36
CA GLU A 141 11.44 12.77 13.02
C GLU A 141 11.35 11.42 12.30
N ARG A 142 11.75 10.34 12.95
CA ARG A 142 11.72 8.98 12.39
C ARG A 142 11.15 7.97 13.36
N GLU A 143 10.55 6.93 12.81
CA GLU A 143 9.95 5.85 13.57
C GLU A 143 10.04 4.52 12.80
N VAL A 144 9.65 3.44 13.46
CA VAL A 144 9.55 2.12 12.86
C VAL A 144 8.09 1.71 12.86
N VAL A 145 7.55 1.47 11.66
CA VAL A 145 6.18 0.98 11.47
C VAL A 145 6.23 -0.28 10.62
N ASP A 146 5.67 -1.36 11.08
CA ASP A 146 5.66 -2.67 10.40
C ASP A 146 7.07 -3.12 9.93
N GLY A 147 8.09 -2.84 10.76
CA GLY A 147 9.49 -3.15 10.47
C GLY A 147 10.20 -2.17 9.52
N LEU A 148 9.48 -1.25 8.91
CA LEU A 148 10.05 -0.23 8.02
C LEU A 148 10.48 1.00 8.83
N ARG A 149 11.72 1.44 8.62
CA ARG A 149 12.23 2.69 9.19
C ARG A 149 11.85 3.83 8.26
N GLN A 150 11.02 4.70 8.75
CA GLN A 150 10.44 5.81 7.96
C GLN A 150 10.45 7.12 8.75
N TYR A 151 10.17 8.21 8.05
CA TYR A 151 9.89 9.49 8.70
C TYR A 151 8.60 9.39 9.51
N THR A 152 8.48 10.15 10.60
CA THR A 152 7.18 10.43 11.21
C THR A 152 6.27 11.14 10.23
N LEU A 153 4.96 11.13 10.45
CA LEU A 153 4.01 11.83 9.57
C LEU A 153 4.40 13.30 9.36
N ALA A 154 4.74 14.01 10.43
CA ALA A 154 5.17 15.41 10.36
C ALA A 154 6.45 15.57 9.54
N GLY A 155 7.48 14.77 9.83
CA GLY A 155 8.75 14.78 9.11
C GLY A 155 8.56 14.48 7.62
N ALA A 156 7.73 13.47 7.30
CA ALA A 156 7.41 13.10 5.92
C ALA A 156 6.73 14.23 5.15
N LEU A 157 5.67 14.85 5.70
CA LEU A 157 4.93 15.92 5.05
C LEU A 157 5.75 17.20 4.86
N ILE A 158 6.62 17.53 5.82
CA ILE A 158 7.48 18.72 5.77
C ILE A 158 8.63 18.53 4.77
N SER A 159 9.29 17.37 4.80
CA SER A 159 10.47 17.07 3.99
C SER A 159 10.15 16.63 2.56
N SER A 160 8.90 16.21 2.28
CA SER A 160 8.48 15.86 0.91
C SER A 160 8.50 17.06 -0.03
N GLY A 161 9.00 16.84 -1.25
CA GLY A 161 8.98 17.85 -2.30
C GLY A 161 7.55 18.11 -2.83
N PRO A 162 7.31 19.24 -3.55
CA PRO A 162 5.98 19.57 -4.07
C PRO A 162 5.49 18.58 -5.15
N ARG A 163 6.39 17.90 -5.83
CA ARG A 163 6.06 16.98 -6.94
C ARG A 163 5.19 15.81 -6.49
N ILE A 164 5.37 15.31 -5.27
CA ILE A 164 4.60 14.16 -4.77
C ILE A 164 3.11 14.48 -4.64
N TYR A 165 2.76 15.71 -4.29
CA TYR A 165 1.36 16.16 -4.18
C TYR A 165 0.62 16.10 -5.51
N ARG A 166 1.34 16.34 -6.61
CA ARG A 166 0.80 16.29 -7.97
C ARG A 166 0.74 14.89 -8.53
N GLN A 167 1.76 14.08 -8.24
CA GLN A 167 1.85 12.71 -8.73
C GLN A 167 0.95 11.73 -7.97
N ASN A 168 0.71 11.98 -6.68
CA ASN A 168 -0.08 11.11 -5.80
C ASN A 168 -1.07 11.94 -4.97
N PRO A 169 -1.98 12.69 -5.62
CA PRO A 169 -2.81 13.67 -4.94
C PRO A 169 -3.73 13.05 -3.89
N ILE A 170 -4.27 11.87 -4.15
CA ILE A 170 -5.18 11.18 -3.24
C ILE A 170 -4.45 10.64 -2.02
N ASP A 171 -3.29 10.00 -2.22
CA ASP A 171 -2.51 9.45 -1.12
C ASP A 171 -1.99 10.58 -0.21
N MET A 172 -1.54 11.70 -0.81
CA MET A 172 -1.11 12.86 -0.03
C MET A 172 -2.26 13.51 0.75
N ARG A 173 -3.46 13.62 0.17
CA ARG A 173 -4.64 14.10 0.90
C ARG A 173 -5.03 13.15 2.03
N ALA A 174 -4.96 11.84 1.81
CA ALA A 174 -5.21 10.84 2.85
C ALA A 174 -4.21 10.98 4.02
N ALA A 175 -2.92 11.15 3.73
CA ALA A 175 -1.89 11.39 4.74
C ALA A 175 -2.13 12.70 5.51
N LEU A 176 -2.45 13.79 4.80
CA LEU A 176 -2.81 15.08 5.42
C LEU A 176 -4.04 14.96 6.33
N GLY A 177 -5.00 14.11 5.96
CA GLY A 177 -6.20 13.83 6.76
C GLY A 177 -5.90 13.24 8.13
N LEU A 178 -4.73 12.65 8.34
CA LEU A 178 -4.30 12.13 9.65
C LEU A 178 -3.86 13.22 10.63
N LEU A 179 -3.52 14.43 10.13
CA LEU A 179 -3.20 15.55 11.00
C LEU A 179 -4.43 16.00 11.77
N GLN A 180 -4.35 15.96 13.09
CA GLN A 180 -5.44 16.36 13.98
C GLN A 180 -5.32 17.81 14.43
N ASP A 181 -4.07 18.29 14.59
CA ASP A 181 -3.76 19.62 15.06
C ASP A 181 -2.43 20.13 14.52
N ALA A 182 -2.29 21.46 14.43
CA ALA A 182 -1.07 22.11 13.98
C ALA A 182 0.14 21.81 14.89
N SER A 183 -0.08 21.51 16.17
CA SER A 183 1.00 21.16 17.12
C SER A 183 1.82 19.95 16.71
N GLN A 184 1.27 19.06 15.88
CA GLN A 184 1.99 17.87 15.38
C GLN A 184 3.11 18.24 14.40
N VAL A 185 3.02 19.37 13.70
CA VAL A 185 3.99 19.80 12.67
C VAL A 185 4.79 21.04 13.09
N LEU A 186 4.26 21.85 13.99
CA LEU A 186 4.88 23.12 14.39
C LEU A 186 6.31 22.98 14.96
N PRO A 187 6.63 21.99 15.82
CA PRO A 187 8.00 21.85 16.33
C PRO A 187 9.02 21.73 15.19
N VAL A 188 8.81 20.85 14.24
CA VAL A 188 9.70 20.61 13.10
C VAL A 188 9.77 21.85 12.18
N LEU A 189 8.63 22.49 11.91
CA LEU A 189 8.57 23.69 11.08
C LEU A 189 9.36 24.87 11.68
N LEU A 190 9.28 25.05 13.00
CA LEU A 190 9.91 26.15 13.72
C LEU A 190 11.41 25.91 13.91
N GLU A 191 11.83 24.69 14.31
CA GLU A 191 13.23 24.34 14.52
C GLU A 191 14.07 24.54 13.26
N GLY A 192 13.57 24.14 12.10
CA GLY A 192 14.26 24.26 10.83
C GLY A 192 14.00 25.58 10.08
N GLY A 193 13.10 26.46 10.59
CA GLY A 193 12.71 27.66 9.85
C GLY A 193 12.10 27.36 8.48
N HIS A 194 11.37 26.27 8.34
CA HIS A 194 10.87 25.71 7.07
C HIS A 194 9.70 26.50 6.47
N THR A 195 9.92 27.77 6.11
CA THR A 195 8.86 28.70 5.65
C THR A 195 8.15 28.23 4.38
N THR A 196 8.90 27.70 3.40
CA THR A 196 8.32 27.17 2.15
C THR A 196 7.48 25.92 2.41
N ALA A 197 7.95 25.01 3.27
CA ALA A 197 7.18 23.82 3.64
C ALA A 197 5.93 24.18 4.45
N ALA A 198 6.03 25.15 5.35
CA ALA A 198 4.90 25.67 6.13
C ALA A 198 3.80 26.24 5.22
N GLY A 199 4.18 27.06 4.23
CA GLY A 199 3.24 27.62 3.26
C GLY A 199 2.55 26.57 2.40
N ARG A 200 3.33 25.61 1.90
CA ARG A 200 2.82 24.45 1.15
C ARG A 200 1.88 23.59 2.00
N LEU A 201 2.29 23.29 3.23
CA LEU A 201 1.48 22.46 4.13
C LEU A 201 0.17 23.17 4.52
N ALA A 202 0.19 24.47 4.78
CA ALA A 202 -1.01 25.26 5.05
C ALA A 202 -2.00 25.21 3.88
N GLY A 203 -1.53 25.45 2.65
CA GLY A 203 -2.38 25.33 1.47
C GLY A 203 -2.90 23.91 1.23
N ALA A 204 -2.05 22.91 1.46
CA ALA A 204 -2.42 21.51 1.32
C ALA A 204 -3.51 21.07 2.31
N VAL A 205 -3.40 21.42 3.60
CA VAL A 205 -4.43 21.06 4.60
C VAL A 205 -5.72 21.87 4.41
N ARG A 206 -5.64 23.10 3.87
CA ARG A 206 -6.80 23.90 3.50
C ARG A 206 -7.59 23.25 2.37
N SER A 207 -6.91 22.68 1.37
CA SER A 207 -7.55 22.00 0.23
C SER A 207 -8.37 20.76 0.61
N ILE A 208 -8.21 20.26 1.84
CA ILE A 208 -9.00 19.15 2.40
C ILE A 208 -9.99 19.60 3.50
N GLY A 209 -10.32 20.90 3.56
CA GLY A 209 -11.27 21.45 4.50
C GLY A 209 -10.75 21.59 5.95
N ARG A 210 -9.43 21.64 6.14
CA ARG A 210 -8.79 21.77 7.48
C ARG A 210 -8.30 23.20 7.75
N ASP A 211 -9.12 24.23 7.46
CA ASP A 211 -8.78 25.66 7.58
C ASP A 211 -8.16 26.03 8.92
N ARG A 212 -8.71 25.53 10.02
CA ARG A 212 -8.19 25.82 11.36
C ARG A 212 -6.73 25.38 11.53
N ILE A 213 -6.34 24.23 10.97
CA ILE A 213 -4.95 23.75 11.04
C ILE A 213 -4.05 24.68 10.21
N ALA A 214 -4.48 25.03 8.99
CA ALA A 214 -3.75 25.96 8.12
C ALA A 214 -3.51 27.31 8.80
N ASP A 215 -4.57 27.92 9.34
CA ASP A 215 -4.49 29.20 10.02
C ASP A 215 -3.58 29.17 11.25
N ASN A 216 -3.64 28.09 12.03
CA ASN A 216 -2.76 27.90 13.19
C ASN A 216 -1.31 27.76 12.79
N ILE A 217 -0.98 27.03 11.71
CA ILE A 217 0.39 26.93 11.17
C ILE A 217 0.89 28.34 10.78
N LEU A 218 0.13 29.05 9.95
CA LEU A 218 0.52 30.37 9.48
C LEU A 218 0.68 31.39 10.63
N LYS A 219 -0.25 31.37 11.58
CA LYS A 219 -0.23 32.26 12.75
C LYS A 219 0.99 31.99 13.63
N ALA A 220 1.30 30.72 13.92
CA ALA A 220 2.45 30.36 14.76
C ALA A 220 3.77 30.71 14.08
N MET A 221 3.94 30.44 12.79
CA MET A 221 5.13 30.79 12.04
C MET A 221 5.35 32.31 11.99
N ARG A 222 4.28 33.10 11.76
CA ARG A 222 4.35 34.56 11.77
C ARG A 222 4.68 35.11 13.16
N ALA A 223 4.08 34.54 14.21
CA ALA A 223 4.39 34.93 15.60
C ALA A 223 5.86 34.66 15.97
N ALA A 224 6.47 33.65 15.37
CA ALA A 224 7.90 33.36 15.50
C ALA A 224 8.80 34.24 14.60
N GLY A 225 8.23 35.21 13.87
CA GLY A 225 8.98 36.15 13.04
C GLY A 225 9.26 35.69 11.60
N TYR A 226 8.66 34.56 11.17
CA TYR A 226 8.85 34.08 9.82
C TYR A 226 7.81 34.65 8.84
N THR A 227 8.26 34.99 7.64
CA THR A 227 7.37 35.31 6.51
C THR A 227 7.01 34.02 5.78
N VAL A 228 5.73 33.69 5.75
CA VAL A 228 5.21 32.47 5.11
C VAL A 228 4.17 32.83 4.07
N ASN A 229 4.40 32.39 2.86
CA ASN A 229 3.47 32.48 1.75
C ASN A 229 2.73 31.15 1.57
N GLU A 230 1.43 31.15 1.77
CA GLU A 230 0.57 29.99 1.57
C GLU A 230 0.50 29.65 0.08
N SER A 231 0.61 28.37 -0.27
CA SER A 231 0.47 27.86 -1.63
C SER A 231 -0.15 26.48 -1.63
N ASN A 232 -1.14 26.26 -2.48
CA ASN A 232 -1.71 24.94 -2.70
C ASN A 232 -0.76 24.12 -3.60
N PRO A 233 -0.23 22.97 -3.15
CA PRO A 233 0.67 22.14 -3.94
C PRO A 233 -0.06 21.20 -4.93
N PHE A 234 -1.39 21.07 -4.82
CA PHE A 234 -2.19 20.29 -5.76
C PHE A 234 -2.50 21.12 -7.01
N GLU A 235 -2.38 20.51 -8.18
CA GLU A 235 -2.67 21.17 -9.47
C GLU A 235 -4.11 20.96 -9.92
N ASP A 236 -4.84 20.05 -9.27
CA ASP A 236 -6.25 19.81 -9.56
C ASP A 236 -7.14 20.82 -8.80
N ASP A 237 -8.19 21.27 -9.45
CA ASP A 237 -9.21 22.14 -8.85
C ASP A 237 -10.22 21.34 -8.01
N VAL A 238 -9.92 20.07 -7.71
CA VAL A 238 -10.84 19.20 -6.97
C VAL A 238 -10.75 19.54 -5.47
N SER A 239 -11.80 20.14 -4.94
CA SER A 239 -11.97 20.31 -3.50
C SER A 239 -12.42 18.99 -2.89
N ILE A 240 -11.56 18.35 -2.12
CA ILE A 240 -11.86 17.09 -1.41
C ILE A 240 -12.00 17.41 0.07
N GLU A 241 -13.21 17.31 0.59
CA GLU A 241 -13.45 17.45 2.03
C GLU A 241 -13.35 16.08 2.71
N LEU A 242 -12.33 15.91 3.56
CA LEU A 242 -12.17 14.69 4.33
C LEU A 242 -12.86 14.78 5.70
N PRO A 243 -13.42 13.66 6.20
CA PRO A 243 -14.03 13.61 7.51
C PRO A 243 -13.05 14.04 8.61
N ARG A 244 -13.48 14.94 9.50
CA ARG A 244 -12.59 15.55 10.51
C ARG A 244 -12.14 14.58 11.61
N ARG A 245 -12.87 13.49 11.82
CA ARG A 245 -12.60 12.50 12.88
C ARG A 245 -12.13 11.15 12.34
N GLU A 246 -11.89 11.06 11.04
CA GLU A 246 -11.44 9.82 10.45
C GLU A 246 -9.93 9.67 10.67
N HIS A 247 -9.52 8.57 11.27
CA HIS A 247 -8.13 8.24 11.56
C HIS A 247 -7.57 7.16 10.62
N SER A 248 -8.44 6.53 9.81
CA SER A 248 -8.01 5.53 8.86
C SER A 248 -7.59 6.17 7.53
N PRO A 249 -6.32 6.03 7.13
CA PRO A 249 -5.88 6.52 5.82
C PRO A 249 -6.61 5.82 4.68
N TYR A 250 -6.99 4.57 4.85
CA TYR A 250 -7.74 3.80 3.84
C TYR A 250 -9.13 4.40 3.59
N VAL A 251 -9.84 4.79 4.65
CA VAL A 251 -11.16 5.45 4.53
C VAL A 251 -11.00 6.82 3.89
N ASN A 252 -10.02 7.61 4.30
CA ASN A 252 -9.71 8.91 3.68
C ASN A 252 -9.38 8.76 2.19
N ARG A 253 -8.62 7.73 1.83
CA ARG A 253 -8.27 7.40 0.44
C ARG A 253 -9.51 7.03 -0.38
N MET A 254 -10.40 6.20 0.16
CA MET A 254 -11.67 5.85 -0.50
C MET A 254 -12.55 7.08 -0.71
N HIS A 255 -12.66 7.97 0.28
CA HIS A 255 -13.36 9.25 0.13
C HIS A 255 -12.73 10.12 -0.95
N GLY A 256 -11.41 10.20 -1.00
CA GLY A 256 -10.68 10.94 -2.03
C GLY A 256 -10.97 10.41 -3.43
N PHE A 257 -10.90 9.11 -3.64
CA PHE A 257 -11.23 8.48 -4.91
C PHE A 257 -12.69 8.73 -5.32
N TRP A 258 -13.61 8.53 -4.39
CA TRP A 258 -15.02 8.76 -4.66
C TRP A 258 -15.29 10.22 -5.09
N GLN A 259 -14.77 11.19 -4.35
CA GLN A 259 -15.00 12.59 -4.66
C GLN A 259 -14.35 13.01 -5.99
N SER A 260 -13.17 12.47 -6.31
CA SER A 260 -12.49 12.79 -7.57
C SER A 260 -13.20 12.24 -8.81
N MET A 261 -13.86 11.07 -8.71
CA MET A 261 -14.52 10.41 -9.84
C MET A 261 -16.03 10.65 -9.91
N ARG A 262 -16.63 11.18 -8.82
CA ARG A 262 -18.09 11.25 -8.67
C ARG A 262 -18.78 11.99 -9.82
N THR A 263 -18.22 13.10 -10.28
CA THR A 263 -18.82 13.93 -11.34
C THR A 263 -18.85 13.17 -12.66
N GLU A 264 -17.73 12.58 -13.06
CA GLU A 264 -17.67 11.77 -14.29
C GLU A 264 -18.60 10.56 -14.24
N ILE A 265 -18.65 9.87 -13.08
CA ILE A 265 -19.56 8.73 -12.90
C ILE A 265 -21.01 9.16 -13.06
N ILE A 266 -21.42 10.29 -12.45
CA ILE A 266 -22.80 10.80 -12.56
C ILE A 266 -23.14 11.23 -13.99
N GLU A 267 -22.18 11.77 -14.72
CA GLU A 267 -22.37 12.16 -16.14
C GLU A 267 -22.53 10.93 -17.06
N ILE A 268 -21.74 9.88 -16.82
CA ILE A 268 -21.82 8.62 -17.59
C ILE A 268 -23.09 7.84 -17.25
N PHE A 269 -23.38 7.72 -15.97
CA PHE A 269 -24.60 7.09 -15.48
C PHE A 269 -25.70 8.13 -15.30
N SER A 270 -26.23 8.64 -16.42
CA SER A 270 -27.43 9.46 -16.42
C SER A 270 -28.56 8.73 -15.68
N GLY A 271 -29.52 9.49 -15.13
CA GLY A 271 -30.59 8.95 -14.29
C GLY A 271 -31.22 7.68 -14.85
N PRO A 272 -31.72 6.79 -14.02
CA PRO A 272 -32.23 5.49 -14.46
C PRO A 272 -33.26 5.70 -15.56
N PRO A 273 -33.15 5.00 -16.72
CA PRO A 273 -34.03 5.15 -17.87
C PRO A 273 -35.50 4.81 -17.51
N GLY A 274 -35.72 4.28 -16.31
CA GLY A 274 -36.98 3.70 -15.90
C GLY A 274 -37.18 2.29 -16.50
N ILE A 275 -38.21 1.61 -16.06
CA ILE A 275 -38.61 0.34 -16.67
C ILE A 275 -39.41 0.70 -17.91
N THR A 276 -38.83 0.46 -19.09
CA THR A 276 -39.44 0.76 -20.39
C THR A 276 -40.43 -0.29 -20.85
N GLU A 277 -40.39 -1.46 -20.23
CA GLU A 277 -41.24 -2.63 -20.52
C GLU A 277 -42.28 -2.83 -19.42
N ASP A 278 -43.32 -3.57 -19.72
CA ASP A 278 -44.26 -4.01 -18.69
C ASP A 278 -43.57 -4.92 -17.65
N ALA A 279 -44.06 -4.93 -16.42
CA ALA A 279 -43.41 -5.63 -15.31
C ALA A 279 -43.23 -7.13 -15.57
N ALA A 280 -44.13 -7.75 -16.31
CA ALA A 280 -44.08 -9.20 -16.61
C ALA A 280 -42.92 -9.50 -17.58
N THR A 281 -42.77 -8.71 -18.62
CA THR A 281 -41.66 -8.81 -19.59
C THR A 281 -40.32 -8.56 -18.92
N TYR A 282 -40.23 -7.52 -18.07
CA TYR A 282 -39.03 -7.22 -17.32
C TYR A 282 -38.64 -8.39 -16.38
N LEU A 283 -39.59 -8.90 -15.59
CA LEU A 283 -39.32 -10.00 -14.68
C LEU A 283 -38.88 -11.26 -15.44
N LYS A 284 -39.45 -11.53 -16.61
CA LYS A 284 -39.02 -12.64 -17.46
C LYS A 284 -37.58 -12.49 -17.92
N THR A 285 -37.17 -11.28 -18.34
CA THR A 285 -35.78 -10.98 -18.72
C THR A 285 -34.82 -11.21 -17.54
N VAL A 286 -35.18 -10.77 -16.34
CA VAL A 286 -34.40 -11.04 -15.12
C VAL A 286 -34.30 -12.53 -14.84
N GLU A 287 -35.39 -13.26 -15.02
CA GLU A 287 -35.47 -14.69 -14.80
C GLU A 287 -34.60 -15.48 -15.81
N ASP A 288 -34.61 -15.08 -17.06
CA ASP A 288 -33.80 -15.69 -18.13
C ASP A 288 -32.28 -15.41 -17.92
N ALA A 289 -31.93 -14.27 -17.38
CA ALA A 289 -30.53 -13.89 -17.09
C ALA A 289 -29.99 -14.52 -15.81
N TYR A 290 -30.82 -14.92 -14.86
CA TYR A 290 -30.48 -15.30 -13.50
C TYR A 290 -29.35 -16.33 -13.39
N THR A 291 -29.50 -17.46 -14.12
CA THR A 291 -28.54 -18.58 -14.02
C THR A 291 -27.15 -18.17 -14.51
N THR A 292 -27.08 -17.44 -15.62
CA THR A 292 -25.83 -16.95 -16.20
C THR A 292 -25.16 -15.91 -15.30
N ASP A 293 -25.94 -14.97 -14.78
CA ASP A 293 -25.44 -13.93 -13.88
C ASP A 293 -24.93 -14.53 -12.55
N ALA A 294 -25.69 -15.45 -11.95
CA ALA A 294 -25.28 -16.16 -10.75
C ALA A 294 -24.01 -16.99 -10.98
N TYR A 295 -23.88 -17.66 -12.14
CA TYR A 295 -22.68 -18.41 -12.49
C TYR A 295 -21.44 -17.50 -12.57
N HIS A 296 -21.52 -16.38 -13.27
CA HIS A 296 -20.40 -15.45 -13.41
C HIS A 296 -20.04 -14.79 -12.08
N SER A 297 -21.02 -14.32 -11.31
CA SER A 297 -20.78 -13.68 -10.01
C SER A 297 -20.09 -14.62 -9.02
N LEU A 298 -20.60 -15.84 -8.88
CA LEU A 298 -20.01 -16.84 -7.97
C LEU A 298 -18.62 -17.30 -8.44
N SER A 299 -18.41 -17.42 -9.76
CA SER A 299 -17.10 -17.80 -10.32
C SER A 299 -16.04 -16.72 -10.09
N ILE A 300 -16.40 -15.44 -10.17
CA ILE A 300 -15.51 -14.31 -9.86
C ILE A 300 -15.09 -14.34 -8.38
N GLU A 301 -15.99 -14.73 -7.49
CA GLU A 301 -15.71 -14.90 -6.06
C GLU A 301 -14.92 -16.20 -5.74
N GLY A 302 -14.59 -16.99 -6.76
CA GLY A 302 -13.79 -18.21 -6.63
C GLY A 302 -14.56 -19.46 -6.23
N TYR A 303 -15.89 -19.41 -6.23
CA TYR A 303 -16.71 -20.61 -6.00
C TYR A 303 -16.74 -21.51 -7.24
N ARG A 304 -16.61 -22.83 -7.01
CA ARG A 304 -16.78 -23.83 -8.07
C ARG A 304 -18.25 -24.20 -8.19
N VAL A 305 -18.93 -23.52 -9.08
CA VAL A 305 -20.37 -23.74 -9.35
C VAL A 305 -20.57 -24.16 -10.80
N THR A 306 -21.67 -24.89 -11.07
CA THR A 306 -22.13 -25.18 -12.40
C THR A 306 -23.55 -24.63 -12.58
N GLU A 307 -23.97 -24.41 -13.82
CA GLU A 307 -25.30 -23.91 -14.13
C GLU A 307 -26.39 -24.88 -13.59
N GLU A 308 -26.14 -26.19 -13.66
CA GLU A 308 -27.06 -27.19 -13.11
C GLU A 308 -27.18 -27.08 -11.59
N LEU A 309 -26.11 -26.79 -10.88
CA LEU A 309 -26.15 -26.60 -9.44
C LEU A 309 -26.97 -25.35 -9.08
N ILE A 310 -26.75 -24.25 -9.81
CA ILE A 310 -27.51 -23.01 -9.61
C ILE A 310 -29.01 -23.26 -9.84
N GLU A 311 -29.38 -23.99 -10.89
CA GLU A 311 -30.76 -24.26 -11.20
C GLU A 311 -31.42 -25.22 -10.16
N ARG A 312 -30.65 -26.19 -9.65
CA ARG A 312 -31.11 -27.05 -8.54
C ARG A 312 -31.34 -26.27 -7.25
N VAL A 313 -30.50 -25.31 -6.93
CA VAL A 313 -30.69 -24.43 -5.76
C VAL A 313 -31.90 -23.53 -5.97
N ARG A 314 -32.04 -22.93 -7.16
CA ARG A 314 -33.19 -22.09 -7.54
C ARG A 314 -34.51 -22.80 -7.45
N SER A 315 -34.57 -24.03 -7.98
CA SER A 315 -35.78 -24.86 -7.94
C SER A 315 -36.12 -25.50 -6.57
N GLY A 316 -35.23 -25.26 -5.56
CA GLY A 316 -35.37 -25.86 -4.22
C GLY A 316 -35.12 -27.39 -4.20
N SER A 317 -34.62 -27.97 -5.28
CA SER A 317 -34.30 -29.39 -5.38
C SER A 317 -32.92 -29.77 -4.85
N TRP A 318 -32.11 -28.78 -4.44
CA TRP A 318 -30.80 -29.02 -3.87
C TRP A 318 -30.88 -29.30 -2.37
N ASN A 319 -30.19 -30.35 -1.94
CA ASN A 319 -30.08 -30.72 -0.53
C ASN A 319 -28.58 -30.87 -0.17
N PRO A 320 -28.04 -30.08 0.77
CA PRO A 320 -26.62 -30.14 1.16
C PRO A 320 -26.22 -31.49 1.76
N ASP A 321 -27.16 -32.21 2.39
CA ASP A 321 -26.89 -33.49 3.06
C ASP A 321 -26.74 -34.68 2.07
N GLN A 322 -27.04 -34.48 0.79
CA GLN A 322 -26.93 -35.50 -0.27
C GLN A 322 -25.63 -35.40 -1.09
N VAL A 323 -24.79 -34.40 -0.84
CA VAL A 323 -23.51 -34.26 -1.52
C VAL A 323 -22.44 -34.88 -0.63
N LYS A 324 -22.06 -36.13 -0.95
CA LYS A 324 -20.88 -36.80 -0.40
C LYS A 324 -19.68 -36.60 -1.32
#